data_d79783d15d878d2c08f609622f941c22
#
_entry.id   d79783d15d878d2c08f609622f941c22
#
_cell.length_a   1.000
_cell.length_b   1.000
_cell.length_c   1.000
_cell.angle_alpha   90.00
_cell.angle_beta   90.00
_cell.angle_gamma   90.00
#
_symmetry.space_group_name_H-M   'P 1'
#
loop_
_entity.id
_entity.type
_entity.pdbx_description
1 polymer ?
#
loop_
_entity_poly.entity_id
_entity_poly.type
_entity_poly.pdbx_seq_one_letter_code
_entity_poly.pdbx_strand_id
1 'polypeptide(L)' 'MYTITKNDGDTAYGVKEFALDSIADLETLPRCEMGSVAIVIESGEVYMKNSAGKWVKL' A
#
# COMPACT_ATOMS: atom_id res chain seq x y z
N MET A 1 -7.52 -7.30 6.10
CA MET A 1 -8.28 -6.04 5.97
C MET A 1 -7.32 -4.87 5.92
N TYR A 2 -7.66 -3.86 5.16
CA TYR A 2 -6.80 -2.68 5.04
C TYR A 2 -7.62 -1.41 5.19
N THR A 3 -6.91 -0.33 5.49
CA THR A 3 -7.50 1.01 5.55
C THR A 3 -6.58 1.96 4.78
N ILE A 4 -7.17 2.92 4.08
CA ILE A 4 -6.41 3.97 3.40
C ILE A 4 -6.21 5.10 4.41
N THR A 5 -4.97 5.35 4.82
CA THR A 5 -4.66 6.39 5.80
C THR A 5 -4.36 7.72 5.12
N LYS A 6 -3.96 7.68 3.85
CA LYS A 6 -3.71 8.89 3.07
C LYS A 6 -3.96 8.60 1.60
N ASN A 7 -4.61 9.53 0.92
CA ASN A 7 -4.96 9.38 -0.48
C ASN A 7 -4.79 10.72 -1.18
N ASP A 8 -3.76 10.84 -2.01
CA ASP A 8 -3.49 12.08 -2.75
C ASP A 8 -4.30 12.20 -4.04
N GLY A 9 -5.10 11.20 -4.36
CA GLY A 9 -5.93 11.23 -5.55
C GLY A 9 -7.30 10.63 -5.26
N ASP A 10 -8.30 11.11 -5.97
CA ASP A 10 -9.68 10.64 -5.80
C ASP A 10 -9.96 9.38 -6.62
N THR A 11 -8.97 8.91 -7.38
CA THR A 11 -9.14 7.78 -8.29
C THR A 11 -8.13 6.69 -7.97
N ALA A 12 -8.07 5.66 -8.82
CA ALA A 12 -7.08 4.60 -8.70
C ALA A 12 -5.65 5.08 -9.00
N TYR A 13 -5.51 6.31 -9.46
CA TYR A 13 -4.21 6.90 -9.75
C TYR A 13 -3.86 7.87 -8.64
N GLY A 14 -2.61 7.85 -8.21
CA GLY A 14 -2.14 8.71 -7.15
C GLY A 14 -1.47 7.92 -6.05
N VAL A 15 -0.64 8.60 -5.25
CA VAL A 15 0.08 7.99 -4.14
C VAL A 15 -0.85 7.83 -2.95
N LYS A 16 -0.85 6.64 -2.37
CA LYS A 16 -1.71 6.31 -1.24
C LYS A 16 -0.91 5.67 -0.12
N GLU A 17 -1.39 5.79 1.10
CA GLU A 17 -0.86 5.06 2.23
C GLU A 17 -1.93 4.13 2.76
N PHE A 18 -1.53 2.89 3.04
CA PHE A 18 -2.44 1.87 3.56
C PHE A 18 -1.94 1.33 4.89
N ALA A 19 -2.86 0.94 5.74
CA ALA A 19 -2.55 0.17 6.93
C ALA A 19 -3.22 -1.19 6.78
N LEU A 20 -2.45 -2.26 6.91
CA LEU A 20 -2.91 -3.63 6.71
C LEU A 20 -2.85 -4.42 8.01
N ASP A 21 -3.83 -5.30 8.23
CA ASP A 21 -3.79 -6.20 9.39
C ASP A 21 -2.72 -7.27 9.20
N SER A 22 -2.61 -7.82 8.00
CA SER A 22 -1.63 -8.88 7.72
C SER A 22 -1.06 -8.72 6.33
N ILE A 23 0.04 -9.45 6.06
CA ILE A 23 0.69 -9.38 4.77
C ILE A 23 -0.19 -9.91 3.63
N ALA A 24 -1.11 -10.79 3.93
CA ALA A 24 -2.03 -11.31 2.91
C ALA A 24 -2.91 -10.21 2.32
N ASP A 25 -3.16 -9.15 3.08
CA ASP A 25 -3.96 -8.03 2.61
C ASP A 25 -3.26 -7.20 1.53
N LEU A 26 -1.95 -7.36 1.41
CA LEU A 26 -1.16 -6.62 0.42
C LEU A 26 -1.66 -6.89 -1.01
N GLU A 27 -2.07 -8.11 -1.29
CA GLU A 27 -2.55 -8.50 -2.61
C GLU A 27 -3.96 -7.99 -2.91
N THR A 28 -4.67 -7.56 -1.90
CA THR A 28 -6.05 -7.07 -2.06
C THR A 28 -6.15 -5.56 -2.18
N LEU A 29 -5.02 -4.87 -2.12
CA LEU A 29 -5.01 -3.41 -2.16
C LEU A 29 -5.45 -2.89 -3.53
N PRO A 30 -6.16 -1.76 -3.56
CA PRO A 30 -6.55 -1.16 -4.83
C PRO A 30 -5.34 -0.65 -5.60
N ARG A 31 -5.55 -0.36 -6.86
CA ARG A 31 -4.51 0.18 -7.71
C ARG A 31 -4.02 1.53 -7.19
N CYS A 32 -2.70 1.74 -7.25
CA CYS A 32 -2.09 2.98 -6.82
C CYS A 32 -0.77 3.19 -7.58
N GLU A 33 -0.26 4.40 -7.49
CA GLU A 33 0.95 4.79 -8.21
C GLU A 33 2.22 4.39 -7.47
N MET A 34 3.35 4.45 -8.18
CA MET A 34 4.66 4.26 -7.59
C MET A 34 4.85 5.24 -6.42
N GLY A 35 5.46 4.77 -5.35
CA GLY A 35 5.66 5.57 -4.15
C GLY A 35 4.59 5.38 -3.09
N SER A 36 3.52 4.66 -3.41
CA SER A 36 2.50 4.32 -2.42
C SER A 36 3.10 3.40 -1.35
N VAL A 37 2.63 3.56 -0.13
CA VAL A 37 3.19 2.87 1.05
C VAL A 37 2.13 1.99 1.69
N ALA A 38 2.54 0.81 2.14
CA ALA A 38 1.68 -0.10 2.88
C ALA A 38 2.40 -0.53 4.16
N ILE A 39 1.73 -0.36 5.29
CA ILE A 39 2.26 -0.74 6.59
C ILE A 39 1.50 -1.96 7.08
N VAL A 40 2.23 -3.05 7.36
CA VAL A 40 1.64 -4.28 7.89
C VAL A 40 1.69 -4.20 9.41
N ILE A 41 0.54 -4.02 10.04
CA ILE A 41 0.47 -3.82 11.48
C ILE A 41 0.94 -5.05 12.26
N GLU A 42 0.57 -6.23 11.77
CA GLU A 42 0.90 -7.49 12.46
C GLU A 42 2.40 -7.70 12.64
N SER A 43 3.20 -7.39 11.62
CA SER A 43 4.64 -7.62 11.64
C SER A 43 5.47 -6.36 11.77
N GLY A 44 4.86 -5.19 11.61
CA GLY A 44 5.56 -3.91 11.62
C GLY A 44 6.37 -3.65 10.35
N GLU A 45 6.13 -4.41 9.30
CA GLU A 45 6.85 -4.25 8.05
C GLU A 45 6.24 -3.15 7.20
N VAL A 46 7.09 -2.50 6.41
CA VAL A 46 6.67 -1.42 5.51
C VAL A 46 7.05 -1.79 4.08
N TYR A 47 6.11 -1.61 3.18
CA TYR A 47 6.31 -1.87 1.76
C TYR A 47 6.05 -0.60 0.95
N MET A 48 6.77 -0.46 -0.16
CA MET A 48 6.57 0.66 -1.08
C MET A 48 6.40 0.12 -2.49
N LYS A 49 5.49 0.72 -3.24
CA LYS A 49 5.23 0.30 -4.60
C LYS A 49 6.30 0.86 -5.53
N ASN A 50 6.90 0.00 -6.35
CA ASN A 50 7.92 0.42 -7.30
C ASN A 50 7.31 0.75 -8.67
N SER A 51 8.16 1.17 -9.61
CA SER A 51 7.71 1.55 -10.95
C SER A 51 7.15 0.38 -11.76
N ALA A 52 7.48 -0.85 -11.39
CA ALA A 52 6.93 -2.04 -12.04
C ALA A 52 5.56 -2.44 -11.50
N GLY A 53 5.06 -1.70 -10.51
CA GLY A 53 3.77 -2.01 -9.90
C GLY A 53 3.83 -3.10 -8.86
N LYS A 54 4.99 -3.35 -8.29
CA LYS A 54 5.17 -4.39 -7.27
C LYS A 54 5.48 -3.77 -5.91
N TRP A 55 5.01 -4.43 -4.87
CA TRP A 55 5.30 -4.02 -3.50
C TRP A 55 6.66 -4.56 -3.08
N VAL A 56 7.53 -3.66 -2.66
CA VAL A 56 8.89 -3.99 -2.25
C VAL A 56 9.03 -3.68 -0.77
N LYS A 57 9.54 -4.64 -0.01
CA LYS A 57 9.77 -4.45 1.42
C LYS A 57 10.94 -3.49 1.64
N LEU A 58 10.75 -2.54 2.51
CA LEU A 58 11.78 -1.57 2.88
C LEU A 58 12.66 -2.04 4.04
#